data_37de0e1661a3b75ea361952d665a1179
#
_entry.id   37de0e1661a3b75ea361952d665a1179
#
_cell.length_a   1.000
_cell.length_b   1.000
_cell.length_c   1.000
_cell.angle_alpha   90.00
_cell.angle_beta   90.00
_cell.angle_gamma   90.00
#
_symmetry.space_group_name_H-M   'P 1'
#
loop_
_entity.id
_entity.type
_entity.pdbx_description
1 polymer ?
#
loop_
_entity_poly.entity_id
_entity_poly.type
_entity_poly.pdbx_seq_one_letter_code
_entity_poly.pdbx_strand_id
1 'polypeptide(L)'
;MKFSCYKSDLTEALQFVIRAVAVKPMTPILAGIYLKAEGSMLEIQSNNFSTGIITRIPVNTEISGETVVSGKRFQEFVKNMPDDTITFYGEDGDNFLTIESGGASVELLTMPASDFPKVKTPETEKSFKIRTTTLRDLIRKTVFAVAKENDRPIFTGGCFEIKGDKISLVATNTHRLALATEQLSESYPDSSFVVPADTLRGLMLRIDPKDVENYITINYSVRYLTFSFDNVFMTSRLIEGQFPPYDRVIPSSSTTNVKVDSVEFKNAVDFVALMSKETEYNTVKFVFSKDGIEISSNSPDIGGAVKNVEAMIDGDELEISFNVNYIADVLKVIDGKQINIALNDRYSPAAFTEPDNANYIYIATPVRA
;
A
#
# COMPACT_ATOMS: atom_id res chain seq x y z
N MET A 1 -31.30 -7.99 -16.88
CA MET A 1 -30.73 -6.65 -16.61
C MET A 1 -30.28 -5.99 -17.89
N LYS A 2 -30.41 -4.64 -18.01
CA LYS A 2 -29.84 -3.88 -19.14
C LYS A 2 -29.44 -2.48 -18.69
N PHE A 3 -28.20 -2.10 -18.92
CA PHE A 3 -27.66 -0.79 -18.56
C PHE A 3 -26.47 -0.39 -19.45
N SER A 4 -26.12 0.89 -19.44
CA SER A 4 -24.90 1.40 -20.08
C SER A 4 -24.15 2.35 -19.15
N CYS A 5 -22.83 2.43 -19.31
CA CYS A 5 -21.96 3.31 -18.54
C CYS A 5 -20.76 3.78 -19.34
N TYR A 6 -20.04 4.76 -18.80
CA TYR A 6 -18.74 5.15 -19.34
C TYR A 6 -17.67 4.13 -18.97
N LYS A 7 -16.84 3.79 -19.95
CA LYS A 7 -15.70 2.87 -19.79
C LYS A 7 -14.70 3.36 -18.74
N SER A 8 -14.44 4.67 -18.67
CA SER A 8 -13.54 5.30 -17.70
C SER A 8 -13.96 4.95 -16.27
N ASP A 9 -15.23 5.22 -15.94
CA ASP A 9 -15.77 5.06 -14.59
C ASP A 9 -15.75 3.59 -14.16
N LEU A 10 -16.15 2.71 -15.07
CA LEU A 10 -16.14 1.27 -14.82
C LEU A 10 -14.71 0.73 -14.69
N THR A 11 -13.77 1.19 -15.52
CA THR A 11 -12.36 0.76 -15.46
C THR A 11 -11.72 1.17 -14.13
N GLU A 12 -11.97 2.39 -13.68
CA GLU A 12 -11.47 2.88 -12.39
C GLU A 12 -12.06 2.06 -11.23
N ALA A 13 -13.37 1.83 -11.23
CA ALA A 13 -14.02 1.01 -10.21
C ALA A 13 -13.45 -0.42 -10.18
N LEU A 14 -13.27 -1.05 -11.34
CA LEU A 14 -12.75 -2.41 -11.45
C LEU A 14 -11.29 -2.54 -11.00
N GLN A 15 -10.44 -1.52 -11.24
CA GLN A 15 -9.06 -1.51 -10.75
C GLN A 15 -8.98 -1.59 -9.22
N PHE A 16 -9.97 -1.07 -8.54
CA PHE A 16 -10.05 -1.12 -7.08
C PHE A 16 -10.71 -2.42 -6.60
N VAL A 17 -11.89 -2.75 -7.11
CA VAL A 17 -12.69 -3.90 -6.68
C VAL A 17 -11.95 -5.24 -6.91
N ILE A 18 -11.15 -5.37 -7.97
CA ILE A 18 -10.40 -6.60 -8.28
C ILE A 18 -9.46 -7.03 -7.14
N ARG A 19 -9.08 -6.13 -6.25
CA ARG A 19 -8.16 -6.41 -5.11
C ARG A 19 -8.76 -7.27 -4.02
N ALA A 20 -10.10 -7.29 -3.91
CA ALA A 20 -10.80 -8.19 -3.00
C ALA A 20 -11.40 -9.42 -3.72
N VAL A 21 -11.05 -9.64 -4.98
CA VAL A 21 -11.34 -10.89 -5.69
C VAL A 21 -10.33 -11.96 -5.29
N ALA A 22 -10.82 -13.12 -4.90
CA ALA A 22 -9.93 -14.20 -4.47
C ALA A 22 -9.19 -14.84 -5.67
N VAL A 23 -7.91 -15.13 -5.47
CA VAL A 23 -7.08 -15.83 -6.47
C VAL A 23 -7.15 -17.34 -6.22
N LYS A 24 -7.70 -18.10 -7.19
CA LYS A 24 -7.88 -19.57 -7.09
C LYS A 24 -8.60 -20.01 -5.80
N PRO A 25 -9.79 -19.46 -5.51
CA PRO A 25 -10.52 -19.82 -4.30
C PRO A 25 -11.07 -21.25 -4.36
N MET A 26 -11.25 -21.87 -3.21
CA MET A 26 -11.98 -23.16 -3.12
C MET A 26 -13.46 -23.01 -3.50
N THR A 27 -14.04 -21.84 -3.27
CA THR A 27 -15.42 -21.48 -3.63
C THR A 27 -15.37 -20.55 -4.84
N PRO A 28 -15.71 -21.02 -6.06
CA PRO A 28 -15.51 -20.27 -7.32
C PRO A 28 -16.14 -18.88 -7.35
N ILE A 29 -17.28 -18.68 -6.67
CA ILE A 29 -18.00 -17.38 -6.62
C ILE A 29 -17.14 -16.24 -6.07
N LEU A 30 -16.13 -16.53 -5.22
CA LEU A 30 -15.20 -15.56 -4.67
C LEU A 30 -14.18 -15.02 -5.69
N ALA A 31 -14.05 -15.70 -6.85
CA ALA A 31 -13.32 -15.15 -8.00
C ALA A 31 -14.19 -14.22 -8.85
N GLY A 32 -15.44 -14.03 -8.47
CA GLY A 32 -16.43 -13.20 -9.13
C GLY A 32 -16.45 -11.76 -8.60
N ILE A 33 -17.04 -10.90 -9.43
CA ILE A 33 -17.49 -9.56 -9.09
C ILE A 33 -19.01 -9.55 -9.19
N TYR A 34 -19.66 -9.15 -8.12
CA TYR A 34 -21.10 -8.93 -8.08
C TYR A 34 -21.44 -7.57 -8.65
N LEU A 35 -22.44 -7.54 -9.53
CA LEU A 35 -22.95 -6.35 -10.19
C LEU A 35 -24.45 -6.21 -9.88
N LYS A 36 -24.89 -5.04 -9.46
CA LYS A 36 -26.32 -4.71 -9.30
C LYS A 36 -26.61 -3.36 -9.96
N ALA A 37 -27.37 -3.36 -11.04
CA ALA A 37 -27.88 -2.17 -11.68
C ALA A 37 -29.28 -1.85 -11.14
N GLU A 38 -29.44 -0.70 -10.51
CA GLU A 38 -30.71 -0.24 -9.97
C GLU A 38 -30.79 1.31 -9.99
N GLY A 39 -31.87 1.85 -10.54
CA GLY A 39 -32.00 3.29 -10.73
C GLY A 39 -30.88 3.84 -11.64
N SER A 40 -30.17 4.86 -11.18
CA SER A 40 -29.07 5.48 -11.93
C SER A 40 -27.68 5.01 -11.48
N MET A 41 -27.57 3.88 -10.75
CA MET A 41 -26.34 3.43 -10.16
C MET A 41 -26.08 1.94 -10.45
N LEU A 42 -24.81 1.61 -10.71
CA LEU A 42 -24.29 0.26 -10.67
C LEU A 42 -23.49 0.08 -9.38
N GLU A 43 -23.96 -0.80 -8.52
CA GLU A 43 -23.18 -1.25 -7.37
C GLU A 43 -22.30 -2.45 -7.78
N ILE A 44 -21.03 -2.36 -7.47
CA ILE A 44 -19.99 -3.34 -7.79
C ILE A 44 -19.38 -3.82 -6.49
N GLN A 45 -19.38 -5.14 -6.26
CA GLN A 45 -18.81 -5.73 -5.03
C GLN A 45 -17.81 -6.84 -5.34
N SER A 46 -16.80 -6.96 -4.49
CA SER A 46 -15.95 -8.14 -4.38
C SER A 46 -15.70 -8.49 -2.91
N ASN A 47 -15.48 -9.76 -2.63
CA ASN A 47 -15.30 -10.24 -1.26
C ASN A 47 -14.49 -11.53 -1.25
N ASN A 48 -13.40 -11.56 -0.47
CA ASN A 48 -12.59 -12.76 -0.24
C ASN A 48 -12.58 -13.20 1.23
N PHE A 49 -13.56 -12.73 2.02
CA PHE A 49 -13.71 -12.92 3.47
C PHE A 49 -12.66 -12.23 4.35
N SER A 50 -11.54 -11.82 3.81
CA SER A 50 -10.55 -10.99 4.52
C SER A 50 -10.74 -9.52 4.21
N THR A 51 -11.04 -9.21 2.94
CA THR A 51 -11.32 -7.87 2.45
C THR A 51 -12.60 -7.90 1.62
N GLY A 52 -13.48 -6.95 1.85
CA GLY A 52 -14.67 -6.70 1.05
C GLY A 52 -14.64 -5.27 0.51
N ILE A 53 -15.03 -5.10 -0.74
CA ILE A 53 -15.08 -3.77 -1.38
C ILE A 53 -16.45 -3.58 -2.03
N ILE A 54 -17.04 -2.43 -1.81
CA ILE A 54 -18.22 -1.93 -2.52
C ILE A 54 -17.84 -0.59 -3.15
N THR A 55 -18.17 -0.44 -4.42
CA THR A 55 -18.14 0.87 -5.08
C THR A 55 -19.37 1.06 -5.92
N ARG A 56 -19.75 2.31 -6.22
CA ARG A 56 -20.90 2.65 -7.04
C ARG A 56 -20.49 3.63 -8.11
N ILE A 57 -20.97 3.39 -9.33
CA ILE A 57 -20.76 4.30 -10.45
C ILE A 57 -22.10 4.70 -11.08
N PRO A 58 -22.19 5.88 -11.68
CA PRO A 58 -23.39 6.29 -12.41
C PRO A 58 -23.57 5.45 -13.67
N VAL A 59 -24.80 5.04 -13.93
CA VAL A 59 -25.18 4.27 -15.13
C VAL A 59 -26.55 4.71 -15.64
N ASN A 60 -26.82 4.43 -16.91
CA ASN A 60 -28.16 4.51 -17.48
C ASN A 60 -28.79 3.11 -17.45
N THR A 61 -29.71 2.86 -16.53
CA THR A 61 -30.37 1.56 -16.37
C THR A 61 -31.71 1.55 -17.10
N GLU A 62 -31.84 0.65 -18.08
CA GLU A 62 -33.10 0.38 -18.72
C GLU A 62 -33.88 -0.73 -18.01
N ILE A 63 -33.19 -1.79 -17.60
CA ILE A 63 -33.77 -2.94 -16.87
C ILE A 63 -32.87 -3.25 -15.67
N SER A 64 -33.42 -3.09 -14.47
CA SER A 64 -32.72 -3.42 -13.22
C SER A 64 -32.42 -4.92 -13.13
N GLY A 65 -31.36 -5.27 -12.41
CA GLY A 65 -31.00 -6.67 -12.17
C GLY A 65 -29.66 -6.83 -11.47
N GLU A 66 -29.33 -8.06 -11.12
CA GLU A 66 -28.07 -8.37 -10.46
C GLU A 66 -27.48 -9.68 -11.02
N THR A 67 -26.16 -9.76 -11.02
CA THR A 67 -25.43 -10.93 -11.50
C THR A 67 -24.01 -10.97 -10.91
N VAL A 68 -23.31 -12.10 -11.10
CA VAL A 68 -21.89 -12.25 -10.77
C VAL A 68 -21.14 -12.73 -12.00
N VAL A 69 -20.03 -12.08 -12.31
CA VAL A 69 -19.15 -12.44 -13.43
C VAL A 69 -17.72 -12.68 -12.94
N SER A 70 -16.93 -13.47 -13.68
CA SER A 70 -15.50 -13.66 -13.37
C SER A 70 -14.76 -12.32 -13.34
N GLY A 71 -14.24 -11.93 -12.19
CA GLY A 71 -13.65 -10.61 -11.97
C GLY A 71 -12.49 -10.30 -12.91
N LYS A 72 -11.55 -11.25 -13.05
CA LYS A 72 -10.38 -11.08 -13.91
C LYS A 72 -10.78 -10.93 -15.39
N ARG A 73 -11.67 -11.79 -15.90
CA ARG A 73 -12.14 -11.74 -17.30
C ARG A 73 -12.93 -10.46 -17.57
N PHE A 74 -13.79 -10.10 -16.63
CA PHE A 74 -14.58 -8.87 -16.75
C PHE A 74 -13.68 -7.64 -16.84
N GLN A 75 -12.70 -7.52 -15.96
CA GLN A 75 -11.73 -6.42 -16.01
C GLN A 75 -10.93 -6.40 -17.33
N GLU A 76 -10.46 -7.55 -17.79
CA GLU A 76 -9.71 -7.66 -19.04
C GLU A 76 -10.54 -7.20 -20.26
N PHE A 77 -11.79 -7.64 -20.37
CA PHE A 77 -12.66 -7.26 -21.47
C PHE A 77 -13.05 -5.78 -21.42
N VAL A 78 -13.50 -5.28 -20.27
CA VAL A 78 -13.86 -3.86 -20.10
C VAL A 78 -12.69 -2.94 -20.50
N LYS A 79 -11.48 -3.26 -20.06
CA LYS A 79 -10.27 -2.49 -20.39
C LYS A 79 -10.02 -2.41 -21.90
N ASN A 80 -10.34 -3.45 -22.64
CA ASN A 80 -10.07 -3.58 -24.09
C ASN A 80 -11.26 -3.26 -24.98
N MET A 81 -12.42 -2.84 -24.45
CA MET A 81 -13.54 -2.37 -25.26
C MET A 81 -13.15 -1.13 -26.09
N PRO A 82 -13.59 -1.04 -27.37
CA PRO A 82 -13.10 -0.01 -28.27
C PRO A 82 -13.64 1.40 -27.99
N ASP A 83 -14.91 1.54 -27.58
CA ASP A 83 -15.54 2.84 -27.36
C ASP A 83 -15.60 3.25 -25.88
N ASP A 84 -15.88 4.54 -25.66
CA ASP A 84 -16.02 5.13 -24.33
C ASP A 84 -17.32 4.75 -23.63
N THR A 85 -18.34 4.26 -24.34
CA THR A 85 -19.59 3.77 -23.78
C THR A 85 -19.69 2.27 -23.95
N ILE A 86 -20.05 1.59 -22.87
CA ILE A 86 -20.25 0.14 -22.84
C ILE A 86 -21.70 -0.15 -22.45
N THR A 87 -22.35 -1.04 -23.20
CA THR A 87 -23.70 -1.53 -22.91
C THR A 87 -23.64 -2.97 -22.43
N PHE A 88 -24.43 -3.27 -21.41
CA PHE A 88 -24.54 -4.58 -20.78
C PHE A 88 -25.98 -5.06 -20.84
N TYR A 89 -26.17 -6.32 -21.21
CA TYR A 89 -27.50 -6.94 -21.14
C TYR A 89 -27.41 -8.45 -20.85
N GLY A 90 -28.39 -8.96 -20.14
CA GLY A 90 -28.62 -10.37 -19.88
C GLY A 90 -30.10 -10.57 -19.59
N GLU A 91 -30.68 -11.62 -20.14
CA GLU A 91 -32.09 -11.98 -19.92
C GLU A 91 -32.21 -12.82 -18.62
N ASP A 92 -33.39 -12.81 -18.02
CA ASP A 92 -33.69 -13.66 -16.89
C ASP A 92 -33.71 -15.13 -17.33
N GLY A 93 -32.85 -15.93 -16.70
CA GLY A 93 -32.66 -17.34 -17.04
C GLY A 93 -31.46 -17.63 -17.93
N ASP A 94 -30.83 -16.62 -18.52
CA ASP A 94 -29.58 -16.78 -19.24
C ASP A 94 -28.39 -16.88 -18.30
N ASN A 95 -27.45 -17.76 -18.66
CA ASN A 95 -26.19 -17.91 -17.91
C ASN A 95 -25.08 -16.99 -18.45
N PHE A 96 -25.44 -15.93 -19.18
CA PHE A 96 -24.50 -15.04 -19.82
C PHE A 96 -24.86 -13.55 -19.58
N LEU A 97 -23.84 -12.72 -19.44
CA LEU A 97 -23.90 -11.27 -19.53
C LEU A 97 -23.21 -10.87 -20.81
N THR A 98 -23.95 -10.26 -21.72
CA THR A 98 -23.41 -9.71 -22.97
C THR A 98 -22.92 -8.28 -22.73
N ILE A 99 -21.76 -7.97 -23.27
CA ILE A 99 -21.07 -6.68 -23.14
C ILE A 99 -20.77 -6.19 -24.55
N GLU A 100 -21.28 -5.02 -24.91
CA GLU A 100 -21.10 -4.44 -26.22
C GLU A 100 -20.53 -3.04 -26.21
N SER A 101 -19.64 -2.75 -27.15
CA SER A 101 -19.06 -1.41 -27.36
C SER A 101 -18.43 -1.34 -28.76
N GLY A 102 -18.71 -0.30 -29.56
CA GLY A 102 -18.02 0.00 -30.82
C GLY A 102 -18.00 -1.14 -31.83
N GLY A 103 -19.07 -1.93 -31.91
CA GLY A 103 -19.15 -3.10 -32.79
C GLY A 103 -18.46 -4.37 -32.25
N ALA A 104 -17.80 -4.30 -31.10
CA ALA A 104 -17.31 -5.48 -30.37
C ALA A 104 -18.39 -6.02 -29.45
N SER A 105 -18.49 -7.34 -29.32
CA SER A 105 -19.41 -8.03 -28.44
C SER A 105 -18.72 -9.20 -27.78
N VAL A 106 -18.96 -9.41 -26.46
CA VAL A 106 -18.50 -10.57 -25.70
C VAL A 106 -19.57 -11.05 -24.75
N GLU A 107 -19.69 -12.36 -24.61
CA GLU A 107 -20.57 -13.01 -23.65
C GLU A 107 -19.73 -13.60 -22.52
N LEU A 108 -20.01 -13.21 -21.27
CA LEU A 108 -19.38 -13.76 -20.10
C LEU A 108 -20.36 -14.66 -19.34
N LEU A 109 -19.90 -15.86 -19.00
CA LEU A 109 -20.65 -16.74 -18.11
C LEU A 109 -20.91 -16.06 -16.77
N THR A 110 -22.14 -16.14 -16.32
CA THR A 110 -22.59 -15.60 -15.03
C THR A 110 -22.69 -16.70 -13.97
N MET A 111 -22.68 -16.27 -12.73
CA MET A 111 -22.97 -17.09 -11.55
C MET A 111 -24.18 -16.49 -10.81
N PRO A 112 -24.99 -17.30 -10.11
CA PRO A 112 -26.14 -16.79 -9.38
C PRO A 112 -25.76 -15.72 -8.37
N ALA A 113 -26.40 -14.57 -8.42
CA ALA A 113 -26.17 -13.45 -7.50
C ALA A 113 -26.52 -13.82 -6.04
N SER A 114 -27.47 -14.74 -5.85
CA SER A 114 -27.86 -15.28 -4.55
C SER A 114 -26.72 -15.99 -3.79
N ASP A 115 -25.78 -16.57 -4.52
CA ASP A 115 -24.68 -17.35 -3.95
C ASP A 115 -23.49 -16.46 -3.57
N PHE A 116 -23.50 -15.18 -4.01
CA PHE A 116 -22.42 -14.27 -3.71
C PHE A 116 -22.50 -13.79 -2.24
N PRO A 117 -21.42 -13.93 -1.46
CA PRO A 117 -21.38 -13.44 -0.09
C PRO A 117 -21.25 -11.93 -0.09
N LYS A 118 -22.38 -11.22 -0.14
CA LYS A 118 -22.41 -9.73 -0.17
C LYS A 118 -21.60 -9.16 0.99
N VAL A 119 -20.89 -8.09 0.71
CA VAL A 119 -20.09 -7.37 1.71
C VAL A 119 -21.04 -6.80 2.77
N LYS A 120 -20.78 -7.15 4.02
CA LYS A 120 -21.56 -6.68 5.18
C LYS A 120 -20.79 -5.58 5.90
N THR A 121 -21.50 -4.58 6.42
CA THR A 121 -20.92 -3.63 7.36
C THR A 121 -20.74 -4.36 8.70
N PRO A 122 -19.50 -4.56 9.19
CA PRO A 122 -19.29 -5.15 10.49
C PRO A 122 -19.74 -4.20 11.60
N GLU A 123 -20.11 -4.74 12.74
CA GLU A 123 -20.30 -3.93 13.95
C GLU A 123 -18.94 -3.36 14.38
N THR A 124 -18.91 -2.05 14.58
CA THR A 124 -17.72 -1.31 14.98
C THR A 124 -18.05 -0.41 16.16
N GLU A 125 -17.12 -0.32 17.11
CA GLU A 125 -17.33 0.37 18.38
C GLU A 125 -16.70 1.77 18.38
N LYS A 126 -15.68 1.97 17.54
CA LYS A 126 -14.87 3.17 17.49
C LYS A 126 -14.80 3.73 16.09
N SER A 127 -14.67 5.05 15.99
CA SER A 127 -14.57 5.75 14.72
C SER A 127 -13.64 6.94 14.82
N PHE A 128 -12.94 7.25 13.74
CA PHE A 128 -12.23 8.52 13.57
C PHE A 128 -12.22 8.95 12.10
N LYS A 129 -11.89 10.22 11.88
CA LYS A 129 -11.75 10.79 10.54
C LYS A 129 -10.31 11.22 10.30
N ILE A 130 -9.83 10.99 9.10
CA ILE A 130 -8.49 11.41 8.66
C ILE A 130 -8.59 11.97 7.24
N ARG A 131 -7.79 12.99 6.92
CA ARG A 131 -7.71 13.49 5.54
C ARG A 131 -7.22 12.39 4.61
N THR A 132 -7.79 12.32 3.41
CA THR A 132 -7.42 11.35 2.37
C THR A 132 -5.92 11.36 2.10
N THR A 133 -5.35 12.55 1.87
CA THR A 133 -3.92 12.73 1.60
C THR A 133 -3.03 12.36 2.78
N THR A 134 -3.43 12.70 4.00
CA THR A 134 -2.68 12.32 5.22
C THR A 134 -2.60 10.80 5.37
N LEU A 135 -3.73 10.10 5.21
CA LEU A 135 -3.72 8.63 5.26
C LEU A 135 -2.87 8.01 4.14
N ARG A 136 -2.98 8.56 2.94
CA ARG A 136 -2.18 8.12 1.80
C ARG A 136 -0.68 8.28 2.06
N ASP A 137 -0.25 9.39 2.64
CA ASP A 137 1.16 9.64 2.96
C ASP A 137 1.67 8.76 4.09
N LEU A 138 0.89 8.53 5.13
CA LEU A 138 1.22 7.54 6.16
C LEU A 138 1.48 6.16 5.54
N ILE A 139 0.59 5.69 4.65
CA ILE A 139 0.72 4.40 3.98
C ILE A 139 1.95 4.38 3.06
N ARG A 140 2.15 5.42 2.25
CA ARG A 140 3.28 5.54 1.32
C ARG A 140 4.62 5.48 2.04
N LYS A 141 4.74 6.20 3.16
CA LYS A 141 5.97 6.34 3.95
C LYS A 141 6.30 5.09 4.78
N THR A 142 5.36 4.16 4.96
CA THR A 142 5.59 3.05 5.91
C THR A 142 5.37 1.66 5.33
N VAL A 143 4.30 1.41 4.58
CA VAL A 143 3.83 0.05 4.24
C VAL A 143 4.79 -0.74 3.35
N PHE A 144 5.77 -0.10 2.74
CA PHE A 144 6.84 -0.80 2.02
C PHE A 144 7.78 -1.59 2.95
N ALA A 145 7.82 -1.23 4.25
CA ALA A 145 8.71 -1.86 5.23
C ALA A 145 8.16 -3.15 5.84
N VAL A 146 6.93 -3.57 5.56
CA VAL A 146 6.34 -4.81 6.06
C VAL A 146 7.09 -6.05 5.57
N ALA A 147 6.92 -7.17 6.26
CA ALA A 147 7.34 -8.48 5.79
C ALA A 147 6.46 -8.95 4.62
N LYS A 148 7.07 -9.59 3.62
CA LYS A 148 6.32 -10.21 2.50
C LYS A 148 5.66 -11.51 2.94
N GLU A 149 6.45 -12.37 3.60
CA GLU A 149 6.04 -13.62 4.24
C GLU A 149 6.76 -13.68 5.57
N ASN A 150 6.11 -14.13 6.63
CA ASN A 150 6.73 -14.23 7.94
C ASN A 150 5.96 -15.26 8.78
N ASP A 151 6.67 -16.03 9.60
CA ASP A 151 6.10 -16.90 10.63
C ASP A 151 5.28 -16.12 11.66
N ARG A 152 5.46 -14.81 11.71
CA ARG A 152 4.67 -13.89 12.54
C ARG A 152 3.82 -12.97 11.66
N PRO A 153 2.55 -13.32 11.42
CA PRO A 153 1.64 -12.54 10.55
C PRO A 153 1.54 -11.06 10.93
N ILE A 154 1.78 -10.71 12.20
CA ILE A 154 1.72 -9.33 12.70
C ILE A 154 2.64 -8.37 11.91
N PHE A 155 3.74 -8.85 11.32
CA PHE A 155 4.65 -8.05 10.52
C PHE A 155 4.24 -7.90 9.04
N THR A 156 3.19 -8.60 8.60
CA THR A 156 2.67 -8.46 7.22
C THR A 156 1.70 -7.29 7.07
N GLY A 157 1.45 -6.55 8.14
CA GLY A 157 0.58 -5.39 8.18
C GLY A 157 1.25 -4.14 8.74
N GLY A 158 0.56 -3.00 8.59
CA GLY A 158 0.90 -1.74 9.23
C GLY A 158 0.14 -1.57 10.54
N CYS A 159 0.85 -1.23 11.61
CA CYS A 159 0.27 -0.95 12.91
C CYS A 159 -0.11 0.53 13.00
N PHE A 160 -1.39 0.80 13.14
CA PHE A 160 -1.89 2.11 13.52
C PHE A 160 -1.88 2.26 15.03
N GLU A 161 -1.36 3.38 15.50
CA GLU A 161 -1.47 3.81 16.91
C GLU A 161 -2.10 5.20 16.95
N ILE A 162 -3.16 5.34 17.74
CA ILE A 162 -3.81 6.62 18.02
C ILE A 162 -3.54 6.96 19.49
N LYS A 163 -3.01 8.15 19.73
CA LYS A 163 -2.74 8.70 21.06
C LYS A 163 -3.24 10.14 21.11
N GLY A 164 -4.44 10.33 21.63
CA GLY A 164 -5.10 11.62 21.62
C GLY A 164 -5.37 12.13 20.20
N ASP A 165 -4.72 13.22 19.81
CA ASP A 165 -4.83 13.85 18.49
C ASP A 165 -3.70 13.44 17.52
N LYS A 166 -2.88 12.46 17.88
CA LYS A 166 -1.80 11.93 17.03
C LYS A 166 -2.14 10.55 16.52
N ILE A 167 -1.85 10.32 15.25
CA ILE A 167 -1.92 9.01 14.62
C ILE A 167 -0.55 8.64 14.06
N SER A 168 -0.09 7.45 14.38
CA SER A 168 1.14 6.89 13.83
C SER A 168 0.82 5.63 13.03
N LEU A 169 1.57 5.41 11.95
CA LEU A 169 1.60 4.15 11.23
C LEU A 169 3.02 3.59 11.26
N VAL A 170 3.14 2.38 11.74
CA VAL A 170 4.42 1.66 11.90
C VAL A 170 4.40 0.40 11.06
N ALA A 171 5.46 0.15 10.34
CA ALA A 171 5.67 -1.08 9.59
C ALA A 171 7.09 -1.60 9.74
N THR A 172 7.27 -2.91 9.88
CA THR A 172 8.58 -3.54 10.03
C THR A 172 8.59 -4.97 9.49
N ASN A 173 9.77 -5.41 9.07
CA ASN A 173 10.04 -6.81 8.73
C ASN A 173 11.15 -7.42 9.61
N THR A 174 11.42 -6.83 10.77
CA THR A 174 12.51 -7.14 11.72
C THR A 174 13.90 -6.65 11.32
N HIS A 175 14.16 -6.38 10.04
CA HIS A 175 15.44 -5.85 9.53
C HIS A 175 15.36 -4.35 9.19
N ARG A 176 14.16 -3.82 9.09
CA ARG A 176 13.90 -2.40 8.86
C ARG A 176 12.58 -2.01 9.53
N LEU A 177 12.44 -0.74 9.83
CA LEU A 177 11.23 -0.17 10.41
C LEU A 177 10.99 1.21 9.78
N ALA A 178 9.74 1.48 9.44
CA ALA A 178 9.29 2.82 9.04
C ALA A 178 8.19 3.27 9.99
N LEU A 179 8.32 4.47 10.52
CA LEU A 179 7.35 5.13 11.39
C LEU A 179 7.04 6.52 10.82
N ALA A 180 5.78 6.77 10.59
CA ALA A 180 5.27 8.09 10.24
C ALA A 180 4.16 8.49 11.22
N THR A 181 4.16 9.73 11.68
CA THR A 181 3.20 10.29 12.64
C THR A 181 2.58 11.53 12.06
N GLU A 182 1.28 11.70 12.22
CA GLU A 182 0.52 12.85 11.74
C GLU A 182 -0.48 13.34 12.80
N GLN A 183 -0.90 14.59 12.64
CA GLN A 183 -1.87 15.21 13.51
C GLN A 183 -3.29 14.98 12.98
N LEU A 184 -4.18 14.49 13.83
CA LEU A 184 -5.61 14.43 13.54
C LEU A 184 -6.27 15.79 13.86
N SER A 185 -7.41 16.05 13.24
CA SER A 185 -8.18 17.27 13.49
C SER A 185 -8.87 17.28 14.86
N GLU A 186 -9.05 16.11 15.45
CA GLU A 186 -9.72 15.90 16.72
C GLU A 186 -8.98 14.87 17.56
N SER A 187 -9.19 14.87 18.87
CA SER A 187 -8.63 13.88 19.78
C SER A 187 -9.55 12.66 19.89
N TYR A 188 -8.94 11.48 19.83
CA TYR A 188 -9.62 10.19 19.90
C TYR A 188 -9.05 9.32 21.02
N PRO A 189 -9.81 8.34 21.53
CA PRO A 189 -9.31 7.39 22.52
C PRO A 189 -8.11 6.60 22.02
N ASP A 190 -7.14 6.39 22.89
CA ASP A 190 -5.96 5.60 22.60
C ASP A 190 -6.33 4.22 22.04
N SER A 191 -5.70 3.86 20.95
CA SER A 191 -6.01 2.63 20.24
C SER A 191 -4.81 2.13 19.43
N SER A 192 -4.71 0.81 19.29
CA SER A 192 -3.71 0.18 18.43
C SER A 192 -4.35 -1.00 17.69
N PHE A 193 -4.11 -1.10 16.38
CA PHE A 193 -4.60 -2.18 15.54
C PHE A 193 -3.73 -2.36 14.30
N VAL A 194 -3.65 -3.59 13.77
CA VAL A 194 -2.79 -3.91 12.63
C VAL A 194 -3.63 -4.24 11.40
N VAL A 195 -3.42 -3.49 10.34
CA VAL A 195 -4.13 -3.61 9.06
C VAL A 195 -3.25 -4.33 8.04
N PRO A 196 -3.75 -5.35 7.31
CA PRO A 196 -2.98 -6.02 6.28
C PRO A 196 -2.42 -5.05 5.24
N ALA A 197 -1.15 -5.23 4.87
CA ALA A 197 -0.48 -4.33 3.93
C ALA A 197 -1.17 -4.25 2.57
N ASP A 198 -1.74 -5.35 2.07
CA ASP A 198 -2.45 -5.36 0.78
C ASP A 198 -3.73 -4.53 0.82
N THR A 199 -4.44 -4.51 1.95
CA THR A 199 -5.56 -3.60 2.18
C THR A 199 -5.11 -2.15 2.08
N LEU A 200 -4.02 -1.78 2.77
CA LEU A 200 -3.48 -0.41 2.78
C LEU A 200 -2.95 0.01 1.40
N ARG A 201 -2.22 -0.87 0.72
CA ARG A 201 -1.76 -0.61 -0.66
C ARG A 201 -2.93 -0.43 -1.63
N GLY A 202 -3.96 -1.25 -1.49
CA GLY A 202 -5.19 -1.12 -2.28
C GLY A 202 -5.86 0.23 -2.07
N LEU A 203 -6.03 0.63 -0.82
CA LEU A 203 -6.63 1.90 -0.44
C LEU A 203 -5.81 3.10 -0.97
N MET A 204 -4.49 3.08 -0.81
CA MET A 204 -3.60 4.15 -1.26
C MET A 204 -3.75 4.43 -2.77
N LEU A 205 -3.96 3.41 -3.58
CA LEU A 205 -4.11 3.55 -5.04
C LEU A 205 -5.47 4.15 -5.45
N ARG A 206 -6.47 4.11 -4.57
CA ARG A 206 -7.79 4.71 -4.81
C ARG A 206 -7.85 6.18 -4.38
N ILE A 207 -6.98 6.61 -3.48
CA ILE A 207 -6.93 7.99 -3.02
C ILE A 207 -6.18 8.85 -4.03
N ASP A 208 -6.85 9.90 -4.56
CA ASP A 208 -6.18 10.92 -5.38
C ASP A 208 -5.18 11.70 -4.51
N PRO A 209 -3.90 11.78 -4.90
CA PRO A 209 -2.90 12.54 -4.17
C PRO A 209 -3.17 14.04 -4.11
N LYS A 210 -4.07 14.56 -4.95
CA LYS A 210 -4.46 15.98 -5.01
C LYS A 210 -5.73 16.28 -4.20
N ASP A 211 -6.37 15.28 -3.67
CA ASP A 211 -7.61 15.41 -2.89
C ASP A 211 -7.31 15.86 -1.46
N VAL A 212 -7.06 17.14 -1.27
CA VAL A 212 -6.72 17.74 0.03
C VAL A 212 -7.93 18.11 0.88
N GLU A 213 -9.13 18.09 0.31
CA GLU A 213 -10.35 18.56 0.98
C GLU A 213 -11.13 17.42 1.67
N ASN A 214 -11.05 16.20 1.14
CA ASN A 214 -11.87 15.09 1.58
C ASN A 214 -11.28 14.32 2.78
N TYR A 215 -12.18 13.64 3.48
CA TYR A 215 -11.88 12.82 4.65
C TYR A 215 -12.34 11.38 4.42
N ILE A 216 -11.57 10.45 4.97
CA ILE A 216 -11.97 9.06 5.11
C ILE A 216 -12.49 8.86 6.53
N THR A 217 -13.68 8.30 6.65
CA THR A 217 -14.19 7.80 7.93
C THR A 217 -13.69 6.36 8.10
N ILE A 218 -12.99 6.13 9.20
CA ILE A 218 -12.48 4.81 9.58
C ILE A 218 -13.25 4.36 10.83
N ASN A 219 -13.99 3.25 10.69
CA ASN A 219 -14.61 2.60 11.84
C ASN A 219 -13.89 1.31 12.12
N TYR A 220 -13.70 0.95 13.38
CA TYR A 220 -12.95 -0.24 13.76
C TYR A 220 -13.49 -0.90 15.04
N SER A 221 -13.20 -2.18 15.13
CA SER A 221 -13.43 -3.04 16.29
C SER A 221 -12.16 -3.85 16.56
N VAL A 222 -12.24 -4.84 17.42
CA VAL A 222 -11.10 -5.75 17.68
C VAL A 222 -10.71 -6.58 16.44
N ARG A 223 -11.67 -6.89 15.56
CA ARG A 223 -11.46 -7.84 14.45
C ARG A 223 -11.56 -7.22 13.06
N TYR A 224 -12.25 -6.11 12.92
CA TYR A 224 -12.59 -5.53 11.63
C TYR A 224 -12.34 -4.03 11.62
N LEU A 225 -12.07 -3.54 10.45
CA LEU A 225 -11.95 -2.12 10.15
C LEU A 225 -12.69 -1.83 8.85
N THR A 226 -13.29 -0.64 8.75
CA THR A 226 -13.92 -0.17 7.51
C THR A 226 -13.38 1.20 7.13
N PHE A 227 -13.27 1.43 5.83
CA PHE A 227 -12.98 2.73 5.23
C PHE A 227 -14.19 3.18 4.41
N SER A 228 -14.65 4.40 4.64
CA SER A 228 -15.76 4.99 3.90
C SER A 228 -15.39 6.38 3.41
N PHE A 229 -15.41 6.59 2.11
CA PHE A 229 -15.17 7.87 1.44
C PHE A 229 -15.77 7.85 0.03
N ASP A 230 -16.25 9.00 -0.44
CA ASP A 230 -16.93 9.13 -1.73
C ASP A 230 -17.97 8.04 -1.95
N ASN A 231 -17.83 7.29 -3.03
CA ASN A 231 -18.66 6.15 -3.41
C ASN A 231 -18.07 4.79 -3.04
N VAL A 232 -17.05 4.78 -2.17
CA VAL A 232 -16.30 3.59 -1.77
C VAL A 232 -16.61 3.20 -0.34
N PHE A 233 -16.87 1.92 -0.14
CA PHE A 233 -16.88 1.26 1.16
C PHE A 233 -15.95 0.04 1.09
N MET A 234 -14.98 -0.01 1.99
CA MET A 234 -14.05 -1.12 2.08
C MET A 234 -14.03 -1.66 3.51
N THR A 235 -14.12 -2.95 3.67
CA THR A 235 -13.95 -3.65 4.95
C THR A 235 -12.73 -4.53 4.91
N SER A 236 -12.02 -4.65 6.02
CA SER A 236 -10.87 -5.53 6.19
C SER A 236 -10.87 -6.21 7.53
N ARG A 237 -10.46 -7.47 7.57
CA ARG A 237 -10.04 -8.10 8.82
C ARG A 237 -8.75 -7.48 9.31
N LEU A 238 -8.65 -7.30 10.62
CA LEU A 238 -7.40 -6.92 11.28
C LEU A 238 -6.52 -8.14 11.50
N ILE A 239 -5.21 -7.94 11.54
CA ILE A 239 -4.27 -8.99 11.93
C ILE A 239 -4.28 -9.10 13.45
N GLU A 240 -4.60 -10.29 13.94
CA GLU A 240 -4.68 -10.56 15.38
C GLU A 240 -3.28 -10.63 16.00
N GLY A 241 -3.15 -10.11 17.21
CA GLY A 241 -1.92 -10.13 17.99
C GLY A 241 -1.48 -8.75 18.45
N GLN A 242 -0.47 -8.71 19.32
CA GLN A 242 0.12 -7.49 19.80
C GLN A 242 1.36 -7.13 18.95
N PHE A 243 1.37 -5.92 18.39
CA PHE A 243 2.54 -5.42 17.69
C PHE A 243 3.68 -5.21 18.69
N PRO A 244 4.91 -5.67 18.38
CA PRO A 244 6.03 -5.54 19.33
C PRO A 244 6.37 -4.08 19.64
N PRO A 245 6.85 -3.79 20.86
CA PRO A 245 7.32 -2.44 21.20
C PRO A 245 8.53 -2.09 20.35
N TYR A 246 8.38 -1.12 19.46
CA TYR A 246 9.40 -0.71 18.48
C TYR A 246 10.26 0.46 18.95
N ASP A 247 9.85 1.18 19.98
CA ASP A 247 10.60 2.33 20.50
C ASP A 247 12.06 1.98 20.85
N ARG A 248 12.31 0.74 21.25
CA ARG A 248 13.64 0.25 21.66
C ARG A 248 14.62 0.08 20.50
N VAL A 249 14.13 0.01 19.26
CA VAL A 249 15.00 -0.13 18.06
C VAL A 249 15.34 1.23 17.46
N ILE A 250 14.69 2.29 17.90
CA ILE A 250 14.99 3.66 17.49
C ILE A 250 16.19 4.16 18.30
N PRO A 251 17.33 4.48 17.65
CA PRO A 251 18.50 4.98 18.38
C PRO A 251 18.18 6.28 19.12
N SER A 252 18.54 6.37 20.38
CA SER A 252 18.36 7.58 21.21
C SER A 252 19.52 8.58 21.07
N SER A 253 20.65 8.14 20.50
CA SER A 253 21.85 8.94 20.26
C SER A 253 22.60 8.41 19.05
N SER A 254 23.50 9.22 18.51
CA SER A 254 24.39 8.86 17.42
C SER A 254 25.79 9.39 17.65
N THR A 255 26.81 8.67 17.20
CA THR A 255 28.22 9.10 17.21
C THR A 255 28.64 9.75 15.91
N THR A 256 27.96 9.41 14.80
CA THR A 256 28.22 9.97 13.48
C THR A 256 26.90 10.42 12.86
N ASN A 257 26.86 11.70 12.48
CA ASN A 257 25.70 12.32 11.85
C ASN A 257 26.08 12.77 10.43
N VAL A 258 25.28 12.34 9.47
CA VAL A 258 25.50 12.60 8.05
C VAL A 258 24.34 13.40 7.50
N LYS A 259 24.65 14.43 6.71
CA LYS A 259 23.69 15.20 5.95
C LYS A 259 24.06 15.18 4.48
N VAL A 260 23.17 14.68 3.64
CA VAL A 260 23.43 14.42 2.23
C VAL A 260 22.26 14.89 1.36
N ASP A 261 22.52 15.31 0.12
CA ASP A 261 21.48 15.59 -0.87
C ASP A 261 20.71 14.30 -1.21
N SER A 262 19.38 14.37 -1.18
CA SER A 262 18.52 13.20 -1.36
C SER A 262 18.58 12.63 -2.77
N VAL A 263 18.69 13.49 -3.78
CA VAL A 263 18.71 13.08 -5.20
C VAL A 263 20.06 12.46 -5.55
N GLU A 264 21.16 13.08 -5.13
CA GLU A 264 22.51 12.56 -5.37
C GLU A 264 22.72 11.23 -4.66
N PHE A 265 22.30 11.13 -3.40
CA PHE A 265 22.41 9.88 -2.64
C PHE A 265 21.57 8.78 -3.25
N LYS A 266 20.33 9.08 -3.64
CA LYS A 266 19.45 8.12 -4.32
C LYS A 266 20.07 7.62 -5.62
N ASN A 267 20.56 8.53 -6.47
CA ASN A 267 21.18 8.16 -7.75
C ASN A 267 22.41 7.27 -7.55
N ALA A 268 23.22 7.54 -6.53
CA ALA A 268 24.39 6.74 -6.20
C ALA A 268 24.00 5.33 -5.69
N VAL A 269 23.02 5.25 -4.81
CA VAL A 269 22.49 3.97 -4.33
C VAL A 269 21.89 3.16 -5.48
N ASP A 270 21.05 3.77 -6.33
CA ASP A 270 20.43 3.12 -7.47
C ASP A 270 21.49 2.60 -8.48
N PHE A 271 22.58 3.37 -8.70
CA PHE A 271 23.69 2.95 -9.56
C PHE A 271 24.40 1.71 -9.01
N VAL A 272 24.80 1.73 -7.73
CA VAL A 272 25.53 0.62 -7.12
C VAL A 272 24.63 -0.61 -6.94
N ALA A 273 23.32 -0.40 -6.76
CA ALA A 273 22.32 -1.47 -6.65
C ALA A 273 22.28 -2.39 -7.87
N LEU A 274 22.71 -1.94 -9.05
CA LEU A 274 22.76 -2.79 -10.25
C LEU A 274 23.70 -3.97 -10.07
N MET A 275 24.80 -3.79 -9.33
CA MET A 275 25.77 -4.84 -9.04
C MET A 275 25.40 -5.74 -7.88
N SER A 276 24.65 -5.19 -6.90
CA SER A 276 24.31 -5.90 -5.67
C SER A 276 23.30 -7.03 -5.83
N LYS A 277 22.57 -7.09 -6.94
CA LYS A 277 21.57 -8.15 -7.22
C LYS A 277 22.19 -9.56 -7.27
N GLU A 278 23.47 -9.63 -7.55
CA GLU A 278 24.25 -10.87 -7.64
C GLU A 278 25.02 -11.16 -6.35
N THR A 279 24.90 -10.31 -5.34
CA THR A 279 25.53 -10.53 -4.03
C THR A 279 24.58 -11.21 -3.07
N GLU A 280 25.15 -11.94 -2.09
CA GLU A 280 24.36 -12.46 -0.98
C GLU A 280 23.69 -11.32 -0.23
N TYR A 281 22.39 -11.45 0.03
CA TYR A 281 21.55 -10.44 0.71
C TYR A 281 21.47 -9.07 0.03
N ASN A 282 21.81 -8.94 -1.26
CA ASN A 282 21.88 -7.66 -1.98
C ASN A 282 22.69 -6.60 -1.21
N THR A 283 23.87 -6.97 -0.77
CA THR A 283 24.69 -6.18 0.15
C THR A 283 25.43 -5.07 -0.57
N VAL A 284 25.37 -3.87 -0.02
CA VAL A 284 26.14 -2.69 -0.43
C VAL A 284 26.85 -2.12 0.79
N LYS A 285 28.14 -1.79 0.59
CA LYS A 285 29.01 -1.19 1.60
C LYS A 285 28.97 0.32 1.47
N PHE A 286 28.92 0.99 2.60
CA PHE A 286 28.99 2.43 2.78
C PHE A 286 30.20 2.76 3.66
N VAL A 287 31.04 3.68 3.20
CA VAL A 287 32.13 4.24 3.99
C VAL A 287 31.85 5.73 4.15
N PHE A 288 31.66 6.13 5.38
CA PHE A 288 31.43 7.52 5.79
C PHE A 288 32.76 8.10 6.27
N SER A 289 33.26 9.15 5.62
CA SER A 289 34.52 9.80 5.96
C SER A 289 34.41 11.33 5.76
N LYS A 290 35.46 12.05 6.09
CA LYS A 290 35.52 13.52 5.89
C LYS A 290 35.40 13.93 4.40
N ASP A 291 35.68 13.01 3.49
CA ASP A 291 35.63 13.23 2.05
C ASP A 291 34.23 12.97 1.47
N GLY A 292 33.27 12.50 2.28
CA GLY A 292 31.92 12.18 1.88
C GLY A 292 31.58 10.70 2.07
N ILE A 293 30.64 10.19 1.28
CA ILE A 293 30.15 8.84 1.34
C ILE A 293 30.67 8.04 0.11
N GLU A 294 31.48 7.01 0.31
CA GLU A 294 31.76 6.02 -0.71
C GLU A 294 30.74 4.89 -0.60
N ILE A 295 30.06 4.58 -1.70
CA ILE A 295 29.08 3.50 -1.81
C ILE A 295 29.65 2.48 -2.79
N SER A 296 29.79 1.22 -2.36
CA SER A 296 30.40 0.19 -3.20
C SER A 296 29.70 -1.16 -3.06
N SER A 297 29.72 -1.93 -4.15
CA SER A 297 29.31 -3.33 -4.19
C SER A 297 30.26 -4.12 -5.07
N ASN A 298 30.60 -5.32 -4.66
CA ASN A 298 31.49 -6.20 -5.39
C ASN A 298 30.85 -7.58 -5.51
N SER A 299 30.77 -8.09 -6.74
CA SER A 299 30.35 -9.46 -7.05
C SER A 299 31.54 -10.21 -7.61
N PRO A 300 31.91 -11.40 -7.06
CA PRO A 300 33.00 -12.22 -7.58
C PRO A 300 32.83 -12.58 -9.05
N ASP A 301 31.61 -12.71 -9.54
CA ASP A 301 31.29 -13.21 -10.87
C ASP A 301 31.19 -12.11 -11.94
N ILE A 302 30.88 -10.86 -11.53
CA ILE A 302 30.55 -9.77 -12.47
C ILE A 302 31.55 -8.62 -12.37
N GLY A 303 32.08 -8.34 -11.18
CA GLY A 303 32.96 -7.21 -10.90
C GLY A 303 32.39 -6.24 -9.85
N GLY A 304 32.89 -5.01 -9.83
CA GLY A 304 32.53 -4.02 -8.79
C GLY A 304 31.95 -2.72 -9.33
N ALA A 305 31.17 -2.04 -8.52
CA ALA A 305 30.73 -0.69 -8.72
C ALA A 305 31.06 0.17 -7.50
N VAL A 306 31.53 1.38 -7.74
CA VAL A 306 31.81 2.37 -6.69
C VAL A 306 31.25 3.71 -7.13
N LYS A 307 30.65 4.44 -6.19
CA LYS A 307 30.16 5.80 -6.39
C LYS A 307 30.37 6.62 -5.13
N ASN A 308 30.98 7.81 -5.30
CA ASN A 308 31.16 8.79 -4.24
C ASN A 308 30.08 9.84 -4.28
N VAL A 309 29.64 10.28 -3.11
CA VAL A 309 28.63 11.33 -2.89
C VAL A 309 29.16 12.33 -1.88
N GLU A 310 29.07 13.61 -2.21
CA GLU A 310 29.39 14.69 -1.26
C GLU A 310 28.40 14.69 -0.10
N ALA A 311 28.89 14.77 1.12
CA ALA A 311 28.07 14.81 2.32
C ALA A 311 28.77 15.60 3.43
N MET A 312 27.98 16.20 4.30
CA MET A 312 28.49 16.76 5.55
C MET A 312 28.46 15.66 6.61
N ILE A 313 29.61 15.31 7.15
CA ILE A 313 29.76 14.25 8.16
C ILE A 313 30.36 14.85 9.43
N ASP A 314 29.63 14.67 10.52
CA ASP A 314 30.02 15.06 11.86
C ASP A 314 30.13 13.80 12.74
N GLY A 315 31.34 13.48 13.18
CA GLY A 315 31.66 12.30 13.98
C GLY A 315 32.78 11.44 13.39
N ASP A 316 32.82 10.18 13.81
CA ASP A 316 33.88 9.24 13.45
C ASP A 316 33.68 8.64 12.06
N GLU A 317 34.78 8.27 11.41
CA GLU A 317 34.74 7.48 10.18
C GLU A 317 34.11 6.11 10.45
N LEU A 318 33.22 5.66 9.57
CA LEU A 318 32.49 4.44 9.77
C LEU A 318 32.30 3.67 8.44
N GLU A 319 32.58 2.37 8.49
CA GLU A 319 32.23 1.42 7.45
C GLU A 319 31.06 0.55 7.91
N ILE A 320 30.00 0.48 7.09
CA ILE A 320 28.78 -0.27 7.42
C ILE A 320 28.15 -0.83 6.14
N SER A 321 27.53 -2.00 6.22
CA SER A 321 26.90 -2.65 5.08
C SER A 321 25.39 -2.80 5.29
N PHE A 322 24.60 -2.53 4.25
CA PHE A 322 23.14 -2.68 4.26
C PHE A 322 22.66 -3.51 3.07
N ASN A 323 21.47 -4.09 3.23
CA ASN A 323 20.72 -4.54 2.07
C ASN A 323 20.27 -3.30 1.26
N VAL A 324 20.74 -3.21 0.02
CA VAL A 324 20.52 -2.02 -0.82
C VAL A 324 19.02 -1.77 -1.09
N ASN A 325 18.21 -2.82 -1.17
CA ASN A 325 16.77 -2.67 -1.39
C ASN A 325 16.11 -1.91 -0.24
N TYR A 326 16.59 -2.11 1.00
CA TYR A 326 16.06 -1.39 2.15
C TYR A 326 16.40 0.10 2.10
N ILE A 327 17.60 0.44 1.64
CA ILE A 327 17.99 1.84 1.47
C ILE A 327 17.28 2.45 0.26
N ALA A 328 17.22 1.76 -0.88
CA ALA A 328 16.52 2.24 -2.06
C ALA A 328 15.02 2.46 -1.82
N ASP A 329 14.38 1.65 -0.97
CA ASP A 329 12.95 1.80 -0.69
C ASP A 329 12.63 3.06 0.11
N VAL A 330 13.42 3.40 1.15
CA VAL A 330 13.22 4.64 1.89
C VAL A 330 13.50 5.87 1.02
N LEU A 331 14.50 5.82 0.12
CA LEU A 331 14.83 6.92 -0.77
C LEU A 331 13.75 7.23 -1.83
N LYS A 332 12.81 6.31 -2.07
CA LYS A 332 11.65 6.55 -2.94
C LYS A 332 10.54 7.36 -2.26
N VAL A 333 10.53 7.44 -0.93
CA VAL A 333 9.45 8.05 -0.16
C VAL A 333 9.87 9.31 0.60
N ILE A 334 11.15 9.61 0.62
CA ILE A 334 11.69 10.88 1.12
C ILE A 334 11.34 11.99 0.13
N ASP A 335 10.71 13.04 0.62
CA ASP A 335 10.27 14.20 -0.16
C ASP A 335 11.23 15.38 0.00
N GLY A 336 12.04 15.39 1.07
CA GLY A 336 13.00 16.45 1.39
C GLY A 336 14.20 16.50 0.44
N LYS A 337 14.80 17.67 0.29
CA LYS A 337 16.03 17.85 -0.50
C LYS A 337 17.26 17.24 0.16
N GLN A 338 17.20 17.00 1.45
CA GLN A 338 18.29 16.45 2.25
C GLN A 338 17.81 15.33 3.14
N ILE A 339 18.72 14.41 3.43
CA ILE A 339 18.52 13.28 4.34
C ILE A 339 19.53 13.39 5.46
N ASN A 340 19.08 13.21 6.69
CA ASN A 340 19.95 12.97 7.82
C ASN A 340 20.08 11.47 8.06
N ILE A 341 21.31 10.99 8.24
CA ILE A 341 21.60 9.60 8.58
C ILE A 341 22.36 9.61 9.92
N ALA A 342 21.78 8.99 10.93
CA ALA A 342 22.38 8.87 12.26
C ALA A 342 22.93 7.44 12.45
N LEU A 343 24.19 7.35 12.79
CA LEU A 343 24.97 6.12 12.90
C LEU A 343 25.68 6.03 14.25
N ASN A 344 25.93 4.81 14.73
CA ASN A 344 26.73 4.57 15.93
C ASN A 344 27.96 3.71 15.63
N ASP A 345 27.74 2.48 15.20
CA ASP A 345 28.80 1.54 14.84
C ASP A 345 28.33 0.64 13.69
N ARG A 346 29.22 -0.20 13.18
CA ARG A 346 28.95 -1.08 12.03
C ARG A 346 27.93 -2.20 12.28
N TYR A 347 27.47 -2.38 13.52
CA TYR A 347 26.52 -3.43 13.93
C TYR A 347 25.18 -2.87 14.42
N SER A 348 25.14 -1.58 14.72
CA SER A 348 23.96 -0.89 15.22
C SER A 348 23.07 -0.40 14.07
N PRO A 349 21.74 -0.36 14.29
CA PRO A 349 20.84 0.18 13.30
C PRO A 349 21.14 1.64 12.97
N ALA A 350 21.00 1.99 11.69
CA ALA A 350 21.04 3.37 11.21
C ALA A 350 19.65 3.98 11.17
N ALA A 351 19.53 5.25 11.52
CA ALA A 351 18.30 6.01 11.41
C ALA A 351 18.39 7.01 10.26
N PHE A 352 17.35 7.05 9.42
CA PHE A 352 17.19 7.98 8.30
C PHE A 352 16.00 8.88 8.60
N THR A 353 16.22 10.19 8.51
CA THR A 353 15.20 11.22 8.76
C THR A 353 15.30 12.34 7.73
N GLU A 354 14.25 13.12 7.62
CA GLU A 354 14.26 14.38 6.85
C GLU A 354 14.50 15.56 7.80
N PRO A 355 15.41 16.50 7.50
CA PRO A 355 15.69 17.63 8.40
C PRO A 355 14.46 18.44 8.81
N ASP A 356 13.52 18.60 7.87
CA ASP A 356 12.32 19.43 8.02
C ASP A 356 11.08 18.62 8.43
N ASN A 357 11.24 17.31 8.69
CA ASN A 357 10.14 16.43 9.02
C ASN A 357 10.50 15.51 10.22
N ALA A 358 10.29 16.02 11.41
CA ALA A 358 10.51 15.26 12.66
C ALA A 358 9.51 14.10 12.87
N ASN A 359 8.47 14.03 12.05
CA ASN A 359 7.39 13.04 12.18
C ASN A 359 7.63 11.75 11.37
N TYR A 360 8.78 11.68 10.67
CA TYR A 360 9.16 10.50 9.90
C TYR A 360 10.53 9.98 10.33
N ILE A 361 10.60 8.71 10.60
CA ILE A 361 11.85 8.01 10.86
C ILE A 361 11.85 6.63 10.20
N TYR A 362 12.96 6.32 9.56
CA TYR A 362 13.21 5.00 9.03
C TYR A 362 14.47 4.40 9.65
N ILE A 363 14.40 3.15 10.05
CA ILE A 363 15.49 2.40 10.65
C ILE A 363 15.88 1.25 9.75
N ALA A 364 17.17 1.06 9.50
CA ALA A 364 17.71 -0.11 8.80
C ALA A 364 18.79 -0.79 9.65
N THR A 365 18.68 -2.11 9.81
CA THR A 365 19.74 -2.89 10.48
C THR A 365 20.82 -3.24 9.46
N PRO A 366 22.09 -3.18 9.84
CA PRO A 366 23.17 -3.57 8.94
C PRO A 366 23.18 -5.09 8.67
N VAL A 367 23.75 -5.46 7.53
CA VAL A 367 24.08 -6.84 7.20
C VAL A 367 25.41 -7.17 7.90
N ARG A 368 25.44 -8.26 8.64
CA ARG A 368 26.70 -8.78 9.19
C ARG A 368 27.40 -9.51 8.06
N ALA A 369 28.43 -8.87 7.48
CA ALA A 369 29.32 -9.46 6.51
C ALA A 369 30.46 -10.21 7.22
#